data_dbdb4a23cb31d20a18899b1dd7bc3a7f
#
_entry.id   dbdb4a23cb31d20a18899b1dd7bc3a7f
#
_cell.length_a   1.000
_cell.length_b   1.000
_cell.length_c   1.000
_cell.angle_alpha   90.00
_cell.angle_beta   90.00
_cell.angle_gamma   90.00
#
_symmetry.space_group_name_H-M   'P 1'
#
loop_
_entity.id
_entity.type
_entity.pdbx_description
1 polymer ?
#
loop_
_entity_poly.entity_id
_entity_poly.type
_entity_poly.pdbx_seq_one_letter_code
_entity_poly.pdbx_strand_id
1 'polypeptide(L)'
;MNIEKLQDLQAIANVLHSVLTVYPESDLINTFKQQDIVENWPKLLVTDPDNKGLTHLKAYIDQWTDNEEELLKLKLEYGVLFYGPGTPLAAPWGSAYTSSSQLLNDHSTITLKRFYAANNINIDMKMNEPVDHIGLIFAVLSFLLNKAIEAPQNPNIQQAIDELLEQHLLPWAYRCLELAYTHAETDYYRGFSILARDYLLYLEQTFELTPKKIAIYR
;
A
#
# COMPACT_ATOMS: atom_id res chain seq x y z
N MET A 1 -9.15 -19.48 -4.41
CA MET A 1 -7.70 -19.35 -4.05
C MET A 1 -7.42 -20.27 -2.86
N ASN A 2 -6.21 -20.85 -2.72
CA ASN A 2 -5.87 -21.63 -1.54
C ASN A 2 -5.52 -20.73 -0.34
N ILE A 3 -5.58 -21.29 0.88
CA ILE A 3 -5.36 -20.52 2.13
C ILE A 3 -3.94 -19.97 2.21
N GLU A 4 -2.94 -20.74 1.83
CA GLU A 4 -1.52 -20.33 1.83
C GLU A 4 -1.32 -19.06 1.00
N LYS A 5 -1.93 -19.00 -0.18
CA LYS A 5 -1.85 -17.81 -1.04
C LYS A 5 -2.56 -16.59 -0.45
N LEU A 6 -3.69 -16.80 0.22
CA LEU A 6 -4.35 -15.69 0.95
C LEU A 6 -3.49 -15.16 2.10
N GLN A 7 -2.76 -16.05 2.80
CA GLN A 7 -1.81 -15.67 3.85
C GLN A 7 -0.64 -14.86 3.29
N ASP A 8 -0.09 -15.26 2.13
CA ASP A 8 0.94 -14.50 1.41
C ASP A 8 0.45 -13.08 1.09
N LEU A 9 -0.75 -12.98 0.50
CA LEU A 9 -1.33 -11.68 0.14
C LEU A 9 -1.59 -10.81 1.37
N GLN A 10 -2.06 -11.40 2.45
CA GLN A 10 -2.26 -10.71 3.72
C GLN A 10 -0.94 -10.19 4.30
N ALA A 11 0.12 -11.00 4.28
CA ALA A 11 1.43 -10.62 4.77
C ALA A 11 1.98 -9.40 4.01
N ILE A 12 1.88 -9.41 2.67
CA ILE A 12 2.28 -8.27 1.84
C ILE A 12 1.48 -7.01 2.20
N ALA A 13 0.14 -7.14 2.30
CA ALA A 13 -0.72 -6.00 2.65
C ALA A 13 -0.35 -5.39 4.02
N ASN A 14 0.00 -6.22 5.01
CA ASN A 14 0.47 -5.77 6.33
C ASN A 14 1.79 -5.01 6.26
N VAL A 15 2.76 -5.51 5.49
CA VAL A 15 4.05 -4.81 5.30
C VAL A 15 3.83 -3.47 4.62
N LEU A 16 3.04 -3.43 3.54
CA LEU A 16 2.74 -2.19 2.81
C LEU A 16 1.97 -1.18 3.67
N HIS A 17 1.02 -1.65 4.50
CA HIS A 17 0.38 -0.81 5.52
C HIS A 17 1.43 -0.18 6.44
N SER A 18 2.31 -0.98 7.04
CA SER A 18 3.31 -0.50 7.99
C SER A 18 4.28 0.52 7.39
N VAL A 19 4.70 0.30 6.13
CA VAL A 19 5.66 1.18 5.44
C VAL A 19 5.03 2.49 4.98
N LEU A 20 3.77 2.45 4.53
CA LEU A 20 3.14 3.60 3.87
C LEU A 20 2.28 4.46 4.80
N THR A 21 2.05 4.05 6.06
CA THR A 21 1.12 4.75 6.97
C THR A 21 1.82 5.69 7.93
N VAL A 22 3.02 5.37 8.37
CA VAL A 22 3.74 6.12 9.42
C VAL A 22 5.19 6.39 9.05
N TYR A 23 5.76 7.39 9.71
CA TYR A 23 7.21 7.63 9.62
C TYR A 23 7.99 6.36 9.98
N PRO A 24 9.08 6.07 9.25
CA PRO A 24 9.89 4.89 9.50
C PRO A 24 10.53 4.95 10.89
N GLU A 25 10.59 3.80 11.55
CA GLU A 25 11.27 3.61 12.82
C GLU A 25 12.33 2.52 12.67
N SER A 26 13.45 2.64 13.40
CA SER A 26 14.54 1.67 13.37
C SER A 26 14.07 0.24 13.61
N ASP A 27 13.16 0.05 14.56
CA ASP A 27 12.64 -1.28 14.93
C ASP A 27 11.98 -2.00 13.75
N LEU A 28 11.25 -1.26 12.90
CA LEU A 28 10.63 -1.84 11.70
C LEU A 28 11.70 -2.32 10.70
N ILE A 29 12.71 -1.49 10.44
CA ILE A 29 13.77 -1.82 9.48
C ILE A 29 14.65 -2.96 10.02
N ASN A 30 14.95 -2.94 11.32
CA ASN A 30 15.67 -4.01 12.00
C ASN A 30 14.90 -5.34 11.96
N THR A 31 13.57 -5.28 12.13
CA THR A 31 12.69 -6.44 11.97
C THR A 31 12.76 -6.99 10.56
N PHE A 32 12.71 -6.13 9.53
CA PHE A 32 12.85 -6.56 8.14
C PHE A 32 14.18 -7.25 7.87
N LYS A 33 15.27 -6.70 8.42
CA LYS A 33 16.61 -7.28 8.29
C LYS A 33 16.72 -8.62 9.02
N GLN A 34 16.22 -8.73 10.26
CA GLN A 34 16.27 -9.95 11.07
C GLN A 34 15.42 -11.08 10.49
N GLN A 35 14.32 -10.75 9.85
CA GLN A 35 13.40 -11.71 9.23
C GLN A 35 13.73 -12.01 7.78
N ASP A 36 14.87 -11.52 7.27
CA ASP A 36 15.28 -11.69 5.86
C ASP A 36 14.14 -11.37 4.88
N ILE A 37 13.50 -10.19 5.06
CA ILE A 37 12.28 -9.82 4.31
C ILE A 37 12.44 -9.99 2.80
N VAL A 38 13.63 -9.77 2.25
CA VAL A 38 13.89 -9.86 0.81
C VAL A 38 13.81 -11.31 0.34
N GLU A 39 14.43 -12.23 1.07
CA GLU A 39 14.46 -13.66 0.72
C GLU A 39 13.10 -14.33 0.99
N ASN A 40 12.39 -13.86 2.03
CA ASN A 40 11.10 -14.36 2.46
C ASN A 40 9.91 -13.62 1.83
N TRP A 41 10.14 -12.65 0.93
CA TRP A 41 9.05 -11.98 0.23
C TRP A 41 8.24 -12.99 -0.57
N PRO A 42 6.90 -13.02 -0.41
CA PRO A 42 6.07 -13.97 -1.13
C PRO A 42 6.24 -13.85 -2.65
N LYS A 43 6.53 -14.99 -3.30
CA LYS A 43 6.73 -15.03 -4.75
C LYS A 43 5.38 -14.91 -5.45
N LEU A 44 5.07 -13.71 -5.88
CA LEU A 44 3.98 -13.48 -6.81
C LEU A 44 4.48 -13.85 -8.22
N LEU A 45 3.61 -14.39 -9.07
CA LEU A 45 3.92 -14.55 -10.51
C LEU A 45 3.99 -13.13 -11.10
N VAL A 46 5.20 -12.61 -11.21
CA VAL A 46 5.46 -11.19 -11.35
C VAL A 46 5.64 -10.82 -12.80
N THR A 47 5.13 -9.65 -13.14
CA THR A 47 5.38 -8.95 -14.40
C THR A 47 6.81 -8.43 -14.53
N ASP A 48 7.57 -8.32 -13.43
CA ASP A 48 8.99 -7.93 -13.45
C ASP A 48 9.91 -9.14 -13.18
N PRO A 49 10.48 -9.76 -14.25
CA PRO A 49 11.38 -10.91 -14.11
C PRO A 49 12.68 -10.58 -13.37
N ASP A 50 13.06 -9.30 -13.31
CA ASP A 50 14.30 -8.85 -12.67
C ASP A 50 14.13 -8.56 -11.18
N ASN A 51 12.91 -8.69 -10.64
CA ASN A 51 12.59 -8.38 -9.23
C ASN A 51 13.19 -7.05 -8.74
N LYS A 52 13.03 -6.00 -9.55
CA LYS A 52 13.63 -4.68 -9.27
C LYS A 52 13.27 -4.16 -7.88
N GLY A 53 12.03 -4.37 -7.43
CA GLY A 53 11.58 -3.98 -6.10
C GLY A 53 12.41 -4.62 -5.00
N LEU A 54 12.62 -5.94 -5.09
CA LEU A 54 13.47 -6.67 -4.13
C LEU A 54 14.95 -6.30 -4.26
N THR A 55 15.44 -6.01 -5.48
CA THR A 55 16.81 -5.56 -5.70
C THR A 55 17.08 -4.24 -4.99
N HIS A 56 16.19 -3.25 -5.12
CA HIS A 56 16.28 -1.99 -4.39
C HIS A 56 16.20 -2.21 -2.88
N LEU A 57 15.20 -2.96 -2.42
CA LEU A 57 15.03 -3.21 -0.99
C LEU A 57 16.25 -3.91 -0.38
N LYS A 58 16.81 -4.91 -1.09
CA LYS A 58 18.01 -5.59 -0.67
C LYS A 58 19.21 -4.63 -0.54
N ALA A 59 19.41 -3.78 -1.54
CA ALA A 59 20.49 -2.80 -1.53
C ALA A 59 20.40 -1.88 -0.30
N TYR A 60 19.19 -1.46 0.08
CA TYR A 60 18.97 -0.64 1.27
C TYR A 60 19.21 -1.41 2.57
N ILE A 61 18.61 -2.61 2.72
CA ILE A 61 18.70 -3.43 3.94
C ILE A 61 20.15 -3.89 4.21
N ASP A 62 20.89 -4.27 3.17
CA ASP A 62 22.29 -4.68 3.31
C ASP A 62 23.20 -3.54 3.84
N GLN A 63 22.88 -2.29 3.49
CA GLN A 63 23.63 -1.10 3.91
C GLN A 63 23.14 -0.52 5.24
N TRP A 64 21.95 -0.93 5.72
CA TRP A 64 21.35 -0.41 6.93
C TRP A 64 22.22 -0.71 8.17
N THR A 65 22.67 0.33 8.86
CA THR A 65 23.53 0.25 10.05
C THR A 65 22.87 0.69 11.34
N ASP A 66 21.56 1.04 11.29
CA ASP A 66 20.76 1.48 12.45
C ASP A 66 21.33 2.74 13.12
N ASN A 67 21.83 3.67 12.33
CA ASN A 67 22.28 4.94 12.86
C ASN A 67 21.24 6.05 12.70
N GLU A 68 21.29 7.04 13.60
CA GLU A 68 20.32 8.14 13.65
C GLU A 68 20.30 8.99 12.37
N GLU A 69 21.43 9.14 11.69
CA GLU A 69 21.53 9.94 10.46
C GLU A 69 20.81 9.27 9.30
N GLU A 70 20.95 7.96 9.14
CA GLU A 70 20.25 7.17 8.11
C GLU A 70 18.75 7.17 8.38
N LEU A 71 18.34 6.96 9.63
CA LEU A 71 16.93 7.04 10.01
C LEU A 71 16.34 8.42 9.75
N LEU A 72 17.07 9.49 10.10
CA LEU A 72 16.62 10.86 9.85
C LEU A 72 16.43 11.13 8.35
N LYS A 73 17.37 10.70 7.50
CA LYS A 73 17.22 10.82 6.04
C LYS A 73 15.95 10.13 5.54
N LEU A 74 15.71 8.91 6.02
CA LEU A 74 14.52 8.16 5.63
C LEU A 74 13.21 8.80 6.12
N LYS A 75 13.22 9.38 7.33
CA LYS A 75 12.08 10.14 7.88
C LYS A 75 11.82 11.43 7.09
N LEU A 76 12.86 12.14 6.71
CA LEU A 76 12.73 13.35 5.88
C LEU A 76 12.16 13.01 4.50
N GLU A 77 12.63 11.93 3.90
CA GLU A 77 12.12 11.46 2.62
C GLU A 77 10.64 11.06 2.71
N TYR A 78 10.24 10.32 3.76
CA TYR A 78 8.83 10.03 4.02
C TYR A 78 7.99 11.30 4.07
N GLY A 79 8.47 12.31 4.80
CA GLY A 79 7.80 13.61 4.89
C GLY A 79 7.60 14.27 3.53
N VAL A 80 8.63 14.28 2.70
CA VAL A 80 8.58 14.87 1.36
C VAL A 80 7.66 14.10 0.42
N LEU A 81 7.72 12.78 0.47
CA LEU A 81 6.92 11.92 -0.41
C LEU A 81 5.44 11.92 -0.03
N PHE A 82 5.10 11.76 1.26
CA PHE A 82 3.76 11.37 1.67
C PHE A 82 3.06 12.33 2.63
N TYR A 83 3.78 13.23 3.32
CA TYR A 83 3.17 14.03 4.38
C TYR A 83 3.26 15.55 4.15
N GLY A 84 4.39 16.09 3.79
CA GLY A 84 4.66 17.52 3.70
C GLY A 84 5.85 17.94 4.57
N PRO A 85 6.27 19.21 4.58
CA PRO A 85 5.44 20.43 4.52
C PRO A 85 5.04 20.83 3.10
N GLY A 86 3.82 21.28 2.94
CA GLY A 86 3.24 21.64 1.65
C GLY A 86 2.54 20.47 0.97
N THR A 87 2.58 20.41 -0.36
CA THR A 87 1.96 19.34 -1.13
C THR A 87 2.94 18.16 -1.24
N PRO A 88 2.61 16.98 -0.67
CA PRO A 88 3.46 15.80 -0.80
C PRO A 88 3.70 15.43 -2.25
N LEU A 89 4.90 14.94 -2.62
CA LEU A 89 5.20 14.58 -4.00
C LEU A 89 4.40 13.39 -4.50
N ALA A 90 4.09 12.45 -3.61
CA ALA A 90 3.24 11.28 -3.86
C ALA A 90 2.14 11.22 -2.81
N ALA A 91 1.20 12.18 -2.84
CA ALA A 91 0.14 12.26 -1.84
C ALA A 91 -0.52 10.89 -1.61
N PRO A 92 -0.62 10.40 -0.36
CA PRO A 92 -1.08 9.04 -0.12
C PRO A 92 -2.61 8.90 -0.10
N TRP A 93 -3.36 9.94 -0.44
CA TRP A 93 -4.83 9.98 -0.37
C TRP A 93 -5.47 9.92 -1.76
N GLY A 94 -6.44 9.03 -1.93
CA GLY A 94 -7.16 8.84 -3.19
C GLY A 94 -7.86 10.11 -3.68
N SER A 95 -8.44 10.90 -2.76
CA SER A 95 -9.09 12.17 -3.09
C SER A 95 -8.17 13.18 -3.76
N ALA A 96 -6.87 13.14 -3.49
CA ALA A 96 -5.87 14.00 -4.16
C ALA A 96 -5.71 13.68 -5.67
N TYR A 97 -6.15 12.52 -6.13
CA TYR A 97 -6.04 12.07 -7.53
C TYR A 97 -7.36 12.07 -8.26
N THR A 98 -8.46 11.83 -7.55
CA THR A 98 -9.76 11.52 -8.13
C THR A 98 -10.69 12.73 -8.28
N SER A 99 -10.26 13.89 -7.78
CA SER A 99 -11.00 15.15 -7.86
C SER A 99 -10.17 16.24 -8.54
N SER A 100 -10.81 17.05 -9.38
CA SER A 100 -10.17 18.22 -10.01
C SER A 100 -9.77 19.29 -8.99
N SER A 101 -10.43 19.35 -7.85
CA SER A 101 -10.10 20.25 -6.73
C SER A 101 -8.87 19.78 -5.95
N GLN A 102 -8.51 18.50 -6.03
CA GLN A 102 -7.48 17.83 -5.23
C GLN A 102 -7.63 18.02 -3.71
N LEU A 103 -8.86 18.30 -3.26
CA LEU A 103 -9.17 18.48 -1.84
C LEU A 103 -9.28 17.11 -1.16
N LEU A 104 -8.75 17.04 0.06
CA LEU A 104 -8.90 15.87 0.91
C LEU A 104 -10.35 15.72 1.40
N ASN A 105 -10.77 14.50 1.72
CA ASN A 105 -12.12 14.18 2.17
C ASN A 105 -13.22 14.52 1.15
N ASP A 106 -12.96 14.47 -0.13
CA ASP A 106 -13.92 14.68 -1.21
C ASP A 106 -14.80 13.45 -1.45
N HIS A 107 -15.57 13.46 -2.53
CA HIS A 107 -16.57 12.45 -2.86
C HIS A 107 -16.05 11.00 -2.81
N SER A 108 -14.85 10.75 -3.27
CA SER A 108 -14.19 9.42 -3.20
C SER A 108 -14.03 8.92 -1.77
N THR A 109 -13.62 9.80 -0.85
CA THR A 109 -13.50 9.47 0.58
C THR A 109 -14.87 9.18 1.20
N ILE A 110 -15.91 9.91 0.81
CA ILE A 110 -17.27 9.69 1.30
C ILE A 110 -17.82 8.33 0.83
N THR A 111 -17.58 7.95 -0.44
CA THR A 111 -18.00 6.65 -0.96
C THR A 111 -17.27 5.51 -0.28
N LEU A 112 -15.98 5.66 -0.01
CA LEU A 112 -15.20 4.68 0.73
C LEU A 112 -15.69 4.52 2.19
N LYS A 113 -16.05 5.62 2.87
CA LYS A 113 -16.67 5.54 4.22
C LYS A 113 -17.99 4.77 4.21
N ARG A 114 -18.81 4.94 3.16
CA ARG A 114 -20.07 4.17 3.01
C ARG A 114 -19.77 2.69 2.78
N PHE A 115 -18.78 2.36 1.96
CA PHE A 115 -18.33 0.99 1.76
C PHE A 115 -17.87 0.36 3.08
N TYR A 116 -17.06 1.05 3.89
CA TYR A 116 -16.64 0.55 5.20
C TYR A 116 -17.83 0.28 6.13
N ALA A 117 -18.79 1.21 6.21
CA ALA A 117 -19.98 1.03 7.02
C ALA A 117 -20.84 -0.16 6.55
N ALA A 118 -21.04 -0.32 5.25
CA ALA A 118 -21.81 -1.42 4.66
C ALA A 118 -21.20 -2.81 4.94
N ASN A 119 -19.87 -2.87 5.03
CA ASN A 119 -19.12 -4.11 5.28
C ASN A 119 -18.73 -4.31 6.76
N ASN A 120 -19.24 -3.50 7.69
CA ASN A 120 -18.91 -3.52 9.12
C ASN A 120 -17.38 -3.42 9.37
N ILE A 121 -16.69 -2.62 8.56
CA ILE A 121 -15.27 -2.34 8.70
C ILE A 121 -15.11 -1.12 9.59
N ASN A 122 -14.54 -1.34 10.78
CA ASN A 122 -14.19 -0.27 11.72
C ASN A 122 -12.69 -0.04 11.67
N ILE A 123 -12.29 1.14 11.22
CA ILE A 123 -10.90 1.55 11.29
C ILE A 123 -10.73 2.34 12.59
N ASP A 124 -9.93 1.81 13.51
CA ASP A 124 -9.53 2.55 14.72
C ASP A 124 -8.48 3.58 14.29
N MET A 125 -8.98 4.78 14.00
CA MET A 125 -8.16 5.89 13.53
C MET A 125 -7.47 6.55 14.72
N LYS A 126 -6.40 5.96 15.23
CA LYS A 126 -5.47 6.66 16.15
C LYS A 126 -4.76 7.83 15.48
N MET A 127 -4.82 7.91 14.16
CA MET A 127 -4.26 8.97 13.32
C MET A 127 -5.40 9.77 12.69
N ASN A 128 -5.29 11.11 12.66
CA ASN A 128 -6.27 12.00 12.00
C ASN A 128 -6.13 11.99 10.47
N GLU A 129 -5.84 10.83 9.88
CA GLU A 129 -5.68 10.68 8.44
C GLU A 129 -7.02 10.42 7.75
N PRO A 130 -7.24 10.97 6.54
CA PRO A 130 -8.37 10.58 5.71
C PRO A 130 -8.38 9.06 5.46
N VAL A 131 -9.57 8.46 5.49
CA VAL A 131 -9.73 6.99 5.35
C VAL A 131 -9.29 6.45 3.99
N ASP A 132 -9.15 7.31 2.99
CA ASP A 132 -8.65 6.99 1.65
C ASP A 132 -7.12 7.07 1.52
N HIS A 133 -6.40 7.07 2.66
CA HIS A 133 -4.95 6.92 2.70
C HIS A 133 -4.55 5.50 2.24
N ILE A 134 -3.62 5.39 1.27
CA ILE A 134 -3.22 4.12 0.64
C ILE A 134 -2.83 3.06 1.67
N GLY A 135 -2.05 3.44 2.69
CA GLY A 135 -1.64 2.52 3.75
C GLY A 135 -2.82 2.03 4.60
N LEU A 136 -3.85 2.88 4.85
CA LEU A 136 -5.06 2.45 5.56
C LEU A 136 -5.90 1.50 4.70
N ILE A 137 -5.96 1.71 3.39
CA ILE A 137 -6.66 0.79 2.48
C ILE A 137 -5.94 -0.57 2.45
N PHE A 138 -4.60 -0.62 2.52
CA PHE A 138 -3.87 -1.88 2.68
C PHE A 138 -4.19 -2.59 4.01
N ALA A 139 -4.38 -1.85 5.12
CA ALA A 139 -4.84 -2.45 6.38
C ALA A 139 -6.24 -3.07 6.24
N VAL A 140 -7.16 -2.39 5.56
CA VAL A 140 -8.51 -2.92 5.28
C VAL A 140 -8.43 -4.15 4.37
N LEU A 141 -7.60 -4.12 3.34
CA LEU A 141 -7.38 -5.28 2.48
C LEU A 141 -6.84 -6.47 3.27
N SER A 142 -5.85 -6.26 4.15
CA SER A 142 -5.34 -7.31 5.04
C SER A 142 -6.43 -7.88 5.93
N PHE A 143 -7.29 -7.03 6.50
CA PHE A 143 -8.44 -7.47 7.31
C PHE A 143 -9.41 -8.34 6.49
N LEU A 144 -9.77 -7.93 5.27
CA LEU A 144 -10.67 -8.70 4.40
C LEU A 144 -10.05 -10.02 3.95
N LEU A 145 -8.74 -10.04 3.65
CA LEU A 145 -8.00 -11.27 3.34
C LEU A 145 -7.98 -12.23 4.53
N ASN A 146 -7.81 -11.73 5.76
CA ASN A 146 -7.95 -12.55 6.96
C ASN A 146 -9.35 -13.16 7.08
N LYS A 147 -10.39 -12.37 6.82
CA LYS A 147 -11.77 -12.89 6.80
C LYS A 147 -11.97 -13.97 5.72
N ALA A 148 -11.33 -13.82 4.56
CA ALA A 148 -11.37 -14.83 3.51
C ALA A 148 -10.63 -16.12 3.91
N ILE A 149 -9.56 -16.04 4.69
CA ILE A 149 -8.87 -17.19 5.28
C ILE A 149 -9.78 -17.92 6.29
N GLU A 150 -10.48 -17.17 7.16
CA GLU A 150 -11.38 -17.72 8.18
C GLU A 150 -12.65 -18.34 7.57
N ALA A 151 -13.17 -17.77 6.47
CA ALA A 151 -14.41 -18.18 5.82
C ALA A 151 -14.28 -18.21 4.28
N PRO A 152 -13.49 -19.15 3.71
CA PRO A 152 -13.12 -19.14 2.30
C PRO A 152 -14.28 -19.38 1.33
N GLN A 153 -15.41 -19.84 1.82
CA GLN A 153 -16.63 -20.08 1.02
C GLN A 153 -17.64 -18.93 1.10
N ASN A 154 -17.33 -17.83 1.81
CA ASN A 154 -18.24 -16.71 1.94
C ASN A 154 -18.09 -15.74 0.74
N PRO A 155 -19.06 -15.71 -0.21
CA PRO A 155 -18.94 -14.88 -1.41
C PRO A 155 -18.97 -13.37 -1.10
N ASN A 156 -19.56 -12.96 0.02
CA ASN A 156 -19.64 -11.55 0.38
C ASN A 156 -18.26 -10.98 0.71
N ILE A 157 -17.34 -11.80 1.22
CA ILE A 157 -15.98 -11.35 1.52
C ILE A 157 -15.21 -11.11 0.23
N GLN A 158 -15.32 -12.01 -0.75
CA GLN A 158 -14.72 -11.83 -2.07
C GLN A 158 -15.27 -10.58 -2.74
N GLN A 159 -16.60 -10.39 -2.73
CA GLN A 159 -17.23 -9.20 -3.29
C GLN A 159 -16.72 -7.92 -2.62
N ALA A 160 -16.51 -7.92 -1.30
CA ALA A 160 -15.94 -6.78 -0.59
C ALA A 160 -14.49 -6.49 -0.97
N ILE A 161 -13.68 -7.53 -1.20
CA ILE A 161 -12.30 -7.37 -1.70
C ILE A 161 -12.32 -6.76 -3.10
N ASP A 162 -13.14 -7.30 -3.99
CA ASP A 162 -13.26 -6.84 -5.38
C ASP A 162 -13.70 -5.37 -5.42
N GLU A 163 -14.75 -5.01 -4.66
CA GLU A 163 -15.25 -3.63 -4.57
C GLU A 163 -14.21 -2.67 -4.00
N LEU A 164 -13.49 -3.06 -2.93
CA LEU A 164 -12.41 -2.26 -2.37
C LEU A 164 -11.34 -1.96 -3.41
N LEU A 165 -10.93 -2.97 -4.15
CA LEU A 165 -9.88 -2.85 -5.15
C LEU A 165 -10.36 -2.08 -6.38
N GLU A 166 -11.48 -2.48 -7.00
CA GLU A 166 -11.96 -1.90 -8.26
C GLU A 166 -12.44 -0.46 -8.12
N GLN A 167 -13.12 -0.12 -7.02
CA GLN A 167 -13.77 1.17 -6.87
C GLN A 167 -12.95 2.18 -6.07
N HIS A 168 -12.09 1.69 -5.14
CA HIS A 168 -11.50 2.57 -4.14
C HIS A 168 -9.97 2.62 -4.14
N LEU A 169 -9.27 1.59 -4.64
CA LEU A 169 -7.80 1.57 -4.62
C LEU A 169 -7.18 1.65 -6.02
N LEU A 170 -7.44 0.67 -6.88
CA LEU A 170 -6.79 0.55 -8.20
C LEU A 170 -6.97 1.77 -9.10
N PRO A 171 -8.12 2.50 -9.08
CA PRO A 171 -8.31 3.63 -9.96
C PRO A 171 -7.24 4.73 -9.88
N TRP A 172 -6.52 4.83 -8.74
CA TRP A 172 -5.56 5.91 -8.51
C TRP A 172 -4.21 5.45 -7.94
N ALA A 173 -4.16 4.28 -7.29
CA ALA A 173 -2.99 3.83 -6.55
C ALA A 173 -1.74 3.69 -7.43
N TYR A 174 -1.88 3.23 -8.67
CA TYR A 174 -0.76 3.14 -9.61
C TYR A 174 -0.07 4.48 -9.82
N ARG A 175 -0.84 5.56 -9.93
CA ARG A 175 -0.27 6.91 -10.09
C ARG A 175 0.45 7.38 -8.83
N CYS A 176 -0.11 7.12 -7.66
CA CYS A 176 0.55 7.41 -6.38
C CYS A 176 1.91 6.68 -6.29
N LEU A 177 1.93 5.39 -6.57
CA LEU A 177 3.14 4.57 -6.49
C LEU A 177 4.18 4.94 -7.56
N GLU A 178 3.74 5.34 -8.75
CA GLU A 178 4.62 5.88 -9.80
C GLU A 178 5.32 7.16 -9.33
N LEU A 179 4.57 8.09 -8.73
CA LEU A 179 5.13 9.32 -8.17
C LEU A 179 6.08 9.02 -7.01
N ALA A 180 5.71 8.09 -6.12
CA ALA A 180 6.58 7.68 -5.02
C ALA A 180 7.90 7.11 -5.55
N TYR A 181 7.86 6.21 -6.53
CA TYR A 181 9.06 5.68 -7.17
C TYR A 181 9.91 6.75 -7.85
N THR A 182 9.26 7.66 -8.60
CA THR A 182 9.93 8.70 -9.39
C THR A 182 10.67 9.70 -8.50
N HIS A 183 10.09 10.03 -7.35
CA HIS A 183 10.61 11.04 -6.43
C HIS A 183 11.38 10.47 -5.25
N ALA A 184 11.39 9.14 -5.07
CA ALA A 184 12.18 8.51 -4.03
C ALA A 184 13.68 8.70 -4.27
N GLU A 185 14.41 9.02 -3.21
CA GLU A 185 15.86 9.14 -3.18
C GLU A 185 16.51 7.85 -2.68
N THR A 186 15.87 7.18 -1.71
CA THR A 186 16.38 5.92 -1.16
C THR A 186 15.86 4.70 -1.92
N ASP A 187 16.66 3.65 -1.91
CA ASP A 187 16.27 2.34 -2.43
C ASP A 187 15.17 1.69 -1.57
N TYR A 188 14.96 2.16 -0.33
CA TYR A 188 13.85 1.73 0.52
C TYR A 188 12.50 2.07 -0.11
N TYR A 189 12.23 3.36 -0.39
CA TYR A 189 10.96 3.77 -0.97
C TYR A 189 10.84 3.42 -2.45
N ARG A 190 11.94 3.39 -3.21
CA ARG A 190 11.93 2.82 -4.58
C ARG A 190 11.50 1.36 -4.57
N GLY A 191 12.10 0.57 -3.69
CA GLY A 191 11.80 -0.84 -3.54
C GLY A 191 10.32 -1.07 -3.20
N PHE A 192 9.83 -0.44 -2.13
CA PHE A 192 8.45 -0.62 -1.70
C PHE A 192 7.42 -0.07 -2.69
N SER A 193 7.73 0.99 -3.44
CA SER A 193 6.84 1.50 -4.49
C SER A 193 6.65 0.49 -5.63
N ILE A 194 7.74 -0.18 -6.07
CA ILE A 194 7.66 -1.24 -7.07
C ILE A 194 6.91 -2.45 -6.51
N LEU A 195 7.27 -2.92 -5.30
CA LEU A 195 6.64 -4.07 -4.68
C LEU A 195 5.14 -3.87 -4.47
N ALA A 196 4.72 -2.67 -4.05
CA ALA A 196 3.32 -2.33 -3.92
C ALA A 196 2.60 -2.34 -5.28
N ARG A 197 3.22 -1.78 -6.31
CA ARG A 197 2.66 -1.80 -7.67
C ARG A 197 2.50 -3.23 -8.19
N ASP A 198 3.52 -4.06 -8.04
CA ASP A 198 3.52 -5.45 -8.50
C ASP A 198 2.49 -6.28 -7.72
N TYR A 199 2.32 -6.00 -6.43
CA TYR A 199 1.26 -6.59 -5.61
C TYR A 199 -0.14 -6.24 -6.15
N LEU A 200 -0.40 -4.96 -6.46
CA LEU A 200 -1.68 -4.54 -7.03
C LEU A 200 -1.94 -5.16 -8.40
N LEU A 201 -0.93 -5.24 -9.27
CA LEU A 201 -1.04 -5.92 -10.57
C LEU A 201 -1.36 -7.42 -10.41
N TYR A 202 -0.72 -8.07 -9.45
CA TYR A 202 -1.01 -9.46 -9.14
C TYR A 202 -2.45 -9.66 -8.66
N LEU A 203 -2.95 -8.79 -7.78
CA LEU A 203 -4.35 -8.83 -7.31
C LEU A 203 -5.33 -8.61 -8.46
N GLU A 204 -5.08 -7.59 -9.31
CA GLU A 204 -5.91 -7.28 -10.48
C GLU A 204 -6.05 -8.49 -11.41
N GLN A 205 -4.93 -9.18 -11.71
CA GLN A 205 -4.94 -10.35 -12.58
C GLN A 205 -5.57 -11.58 -11.91
N THR A 206 -5.26 -11.81 -10.62
CA THR A 206 -5.68 -13.02 -9.90
C THR A 206 -7.17 -13.02 -9.58
N PHE A 207 -7.73 -11.87 -9.27
CA PHE A 207 -9.17 -11.70 -9.02
C PHE A 207 -9.95 -11.30 -10.27
N GLU A 208 -9.30 -11.21 -11.45
CA GLU A 208 -9.92 -10.81 -12.73
C GLU A 208 -10.65 -9.47 -12.63
N LEU A 209 -10.04 -8.50 -11.91
CA LEU A 209 -10.66 -7.23 -11.59
C LEU A 209 -10.77 -6.31 -12.80
N THR A 210 -11.80 -5.47 -12.79
CA THR A 210 -11.98 -4.41 -13.78
C THR A 210 -12.03 -3.04 -13.08
N PRO A 211 -10.87 -2.41 -12.85
CA PRO A 211 -10.81 -1.14 -12.13
C PRO A 211 -11.68 -0.06 -12.79
N LYS A 212 -12.36 0.71 -11.96
CA LYS A 212 -13.16 1.84 -12.41
C LYS A 212 -12.30 2.86 -13.14
N LYS A 213 -12.65 3.15 -14.39
CA LYS A 213 -11.99 4.19 -15.18
C LYS A 213 -12.42 5.56 -14.72
N ILE A 214 -11.47 6.37 -14.27
CA ILE A 214 -11.68 7.74 -13.82
C ILE A 214 -10.62 8.67 -14.42
N ALA A 215 -10.89 9.97 -14.43
CA ALA A 215 -9.86 10.96 -14.71
C ALA A 215 -8.92 11.09 -13.52
N ILE A 216 -7.62 11.14 -13.77
CA ILE A 216 -6.59 11.39 -12.76
C ILE A 216 -6.10 12.83 -12.92
N TYR A 217 -6.10 13.57 -11.83
CA TYR A 217 -5.83 15.01 -11.80
C TYR A 217 -4.44 15.37 -11.23
N ARG A 218 -3.63 14.35 -10.92
CA ARG A 218 -2.29 14.56 -10.34
C ARG A 218 -1.21 13.74 -11.03
#